data_b1f6058765e7b98d4fbc63a13dee2884
#
_entry.id   b1f6058765e7b98d4fbc63a13dee2884
#
_cell.length_a   1.000
_cell.length_b   1.000
_cell.length_c   1.000
_cell.angle_alpha   90.00
_cell.angle_beta   90.00
_cell.angle_gamma   90.00
#
_symmetry.space_group_name_H-M   'P 1'
#
loop_
_entity.id
_entity.type
_entity.pdbx_description
1 polymer ?
#
loop_
_entity_poly.entity_id
_entity_poly.type
_entity_poly.pdbx_seq_one_letter_code
_entity_poly.pdbx_strand_id
1 'polypeptide(L)'
;MKNSKIYPWVVVGLLWGVALLNYMDRQMLSTMRDAMAVDITELQSAANFGRLMGVFLWIYGCMSPIAGMVGDRMNRKWLIVGSLFVWSAVTYLMGIADTYNEVFFLRALMGISEALYIPAGLSLIADYHSDKSRSLAIGIHMTGLYTGQALGGFGATIAGAY
;
A
#
# COMPACT_ATOMS: atom_id res chain seq x y z
N MET A 1 10.65 -7.77 26.89
CA MET A 1 11.17 -7.76 25.53
C MET A 1 11.50 -6.37 24.97
N LYS A 2 11.17 -5.26 25.66
CA LYS A 2 11.49 -3.88 25.23
C LYS A 2 12.97 -3.47 25.26
N ASN A 3 13.86 -4.25 25.85
CA ASN A 3 15.28 -3.88 26.05
C ASN A 3 16.26 -4.58 25.08
N SER A 4 15.79 -5.30 24.08
CA SER A 4 16.70 -5.89 23.09
C SER A 4 17.03 -4.86 22.02
N LYS A 5 18.32 -4.64 21.77
CA LYS A 5 18.83 -3.80 20.67
C LYS A 5 18.35 -4.28 19.28
N ILE A 6 17.89 -5.52 19.19
CA ILE A 6 17.44 -6.16 17.95
C ILE A 6 15.98 -5.84 17.65
N TYR A 7 15.13 -5.67 18.67
CA TYR A 7 13.69 -5.47 18.49
C TYR A 7 13.32 -4.29 17.55
N PRO A 8 13.94 -3.11 17.66
CA PRO A 8 13.69 -2.01 16.71
C PRO A 8 13.92 -2.40 15.25
N TRP A 9 14.98 -3.14 14.98
CA TRP A 9 15.33 -3.60 13.63
C TRP A 9 14.40 -4.69 13.10
N VAL A 10 13.86 -5.54 13.96
CA VAL A 10 12.81 -6.49 13.60
C VAL A 10 11.54 -5.74 13.15
N VAL A 11 11.17 -4.67 13.85
CA VAL A 11 10.04 -3.80 13.46
C VAL A 11 10.29 -3.19 12.08
N VAL A 12 11.49 -2.69 11.81
CA VAL A 12 11.86 -2.15 10.48
C VAL A 12 11.77 -3.23 9.41
N GLY A 13 12.26 -4.45 9.67
CA GLY A 13 12.18 -5.57 8.73
C GLY A 13 10.74 -5.98 8.41
N LEU A 14 9.87 -6.02 9.41
CA LEU A 14 8.44 -6.31 9.20
C LEU A 14 7.76 -5.20 8.37
N LEU A 15 7.99 -3.94 8.71
CA LEU A 15 7.46 -2.81 7.97
C LEU A 15 8.04 -2.70 6.56
N TRP A 16 9.28 -3.13 6.35
CA TRP A 16 9.89 -3.24 5.03
C TRP A 16 9.14 -4.24 4.14
N GLY A 17 8.84 -5.43 4.67
CA GLY A 17 8.05 -6.43 3.96
C GLY A 17 6.64 -5.93 3.61
N VAL A 18 5.99 -5.23 4.54
CA VAL A 18 4.69 -4.60 4.31
C VAL A 18 4.77 -3.55 3.21
N ALA A 19 5.77 -2.67 3.25
CA ALA A 19 5.97 -1.63 2.24
C ALA A 19 6.23 -2.25 0.85
N LEU A 20 7.04 -3.30 0.79
CA LEU A 20 7.31 -4.03 -0.45
C LEU A 20 6.02 -4.58 -1.06
N LEU A 21 5.23 -5.32 -0.29
CA LEU A 21 3.97 -5.91 -0.77
C LEU A 21 2.96 -4.85 -1.21
N ASN A 22 2.81 -3.78 -0.42
CA ASN A 22 1.89 -2.70 -0.71
C ASN A 22 2.23 -1.99 -2.03
N TYR A 23 3.48 -1.64 -2.24
CA TYR A 23 3.91 -0.95 -3.47
C TYR A 23 3.99 -1.88 -4.66
N MET A 24 4.28 -3.16 -4.47
CA MET A 24 4.20 -4.19 -5.49
C MET A 24 2.78 -4.33 -6.02
N ASP A 25 1.79 -4.49 -5.13
CA ASP A 25 0.37 -4.59 -5.47
C ASP A 25 -0.13 -3.35 -6.24
N ARG A 26 0.23 -2.16 -5.75
CA ARG A 26 -0.09 -0.89 -6.42
C ARG A 26 0.46 -0.81 -7.84
N GLN A 27 1.71 -1.25 -8.03
CA GLN A 27 2.38 -1.21 -9.32
C GLN A 27 1.85 -2.29 -10.25
N MET A 28 1.58 -3.51 -9.75
CA MET A 28 1.02 -4.60 -10.54
C MET A 28 -0.30 -4.19 -11.20
N LEU A 29 -1.21 -3.57 -10.45
CA LEU A 29 -2.49 -3.13 -11.02
C LEU A 29 -2.30 -2.15 -12.19
N SER A 30 -1.28 -1.28 -12.13
CA SER A 30 -1.01 -0.32 -13.21
C SER A 30 -0.49 -0.99 -14.48
N THR A 31 0.20 -2.12 -14.35
CA THR A 31 0.78 -2.87 -15.48
C THR A 31 -0.15 -3.94 -16.04
N MET A 32 -1.14 -4.40 -15.27
CA MET A 32 -2.07 -5.47 -15.66
C MET A 32 -3.31 -4.98 -16.42
N ARG A 33 -3.33 -3.72 -16.88
CA ARG A 33 -4.48 -3.13 -17.58
C ARG A 33 -5.03 -4.01 -18.69
N ASP A 34 -4.16 -4.48 -19.58
CA ASP A 34 -4.58 -5.22 -20.77
C ASP A 34 -5.16 -6.60 -20.41
N ALA A 35 -4.61 -7.25 -19.37
CA ALA A 35 -5.16 -8.49 -18.85
C ALA A 35 -6.53 -8.28 -18.21
N MET A 36 -6.69 -7.25 -17.39
CA MET A 36 -7.97 -6.90 -16.75
C MET A 36 -9.03 -6.47 -17.77
N ALA A 37 -8.63 -5.84 -18.88
CA ALA A 37 -9.54 -5.37 -19.93
C ALA A 37 -10.15 -6.51 -20.78
N VAL A 38 -9.65 -7.73 -20.61
CA VAL A 38 -10.27 -8.94 -21.22
C VAL A 38 -11.57 -9.25 -20.49
N ASP A 39 -11.56 -9.20 -19.14
CA ASP A 39 -12.71 -9.53 -18.32
C ASP A 39 -13.62 -8.31 -18.11
N ILE A 40 -13.02 -7.15 -17.89
CA ILE A 40 -13.71 -5.87 -17.64
C ILE A 40 -13.52 -4.95 -18.85
N THR A 41 -14.42 -5.04 -19.82
CA THR A 41 -14.31 -4.34 -21.13
C THR A 41 -14.25 -2.82 -21.01
N GLU A 42 -14.82 -2.22 -19.96
CA GLU A 42 -14.74 -0.78 -19.69
C GLU A 42 -13.31 -0.28 -19.49
N LEU A 43 -12.37 -1.14 -19.09
CA LEU A 43 -10.95 -0.81 -18.91
C LEU A 43 -10.18 -0.68 -20.24
N GLN A 44 -10.77 -1.06 -21.36
CA GLN A 44 -10.24 -0.77 -22.71
C GLN A 44 -10.17 0.73 -22.94
N SER A 45 -11.11 1.50 -22.37
CA SER A 45 -11.07 2.95 -22.39
C SER A 45 -9.92 3.48 -21.52
N ALA A 46 -8.98 4.22 -22.12
CA ALA A 46 -7.91 4.89 -21.40
C ALA A 46 -8.45 5.89 -20.34
N ALA A 47 -9.59 6.52 -20.61
CA ALA A 47 -10.25 7.43 -19.68
C ALA A 47 -10.75 6.71 -18.43
N ASN A 48 -11.39 5.53 -18.57
CA ASN A 48 -11.87 4.75 -17.45
C ASN A 48 -10.71 4.20 -16.61
N PHE A 49 -9.67 3.69 -17.27
CA PHE A 49 -8.47 3.24 -16.55
C PHE A 49 -7.79 4.41 -15.82
N GLY A 50 -7.68 5.57 -16.45
CA GLY A 50 -7.16 6.77 -15.81
C GLY A 50 -7.98 7.21 -14.59
N ARG A 51 -9.33 7.10 -14.65
CA ARG A 51 -10.21 7.35 -13.49
C ARG A 51 -9.98 6.34 -12.38
N LEU A 52 -9.82 5.06 -12.72
CA LEU A 52 -9.53 3.99 -11.75
C LEU A 52 -8.20 4.22 -11.03
N MET A 53 -7.16 4.64 -11.75
CA MET A 53 -5.88 5.00 -11.12
C MET A 53 -5.98 6.29 -10.32
N GLY A 54 -6.71 7.28 -10.85
CA GLY A 54 -6.89 8.59 -10.24
C GLY A 54 -7.70 8.55 -8.95
N VAL A 55 -8.76 7.75 -8.85
CA VAL A 55 -9.60 7.69 -7.65
C VAL A 55 -8.79 7.32 -6.40
N PHE A 56 -7.88 6.37 -6.55
CA PHE A 56 -6.98 5.99 -5.46
C PHE A 56 -6.14 7.19 -4.98
N LEU A 57 -5.49 7.90 -5.91
CA LEU A 57 -4.62 9.03 -5.59
C LEU A 57 -5.39 10.20 -4.95
N TRP A 58 -6.57 10.50 -5.45
CA TRP A 58 -7.44 11.54 -4.88
C TRP A 58 -7.89 11.19 -3.47
N ILE A 59 -8.39 9.99 -3.27
CA ILE A 59 -8.82 9.52 -1.93
C ILE A 59 -7.64 9.48 -0.98
N TYR A 60 -6.51 8.90 -1.40
CA TYR A 60 -5.29 8.86 -0.61
C TYR A 60 -4.82 10.27 -0.20
N GLY A 61 -4.78 11.22 -1.16
CA GLY A 61 -4.38 12.60 -0.90
C GLY A 61 -5.32 13.32 0.06
N CYS A 62 -6.63 13.20 -0.13
CA CYS A 62 -7.64 13.80 0.76
C CYS A 62 -7.62 13.18 2.16
N MET A 63 -7.37 11.88 2.26
CA MET A 63 -7.32 11.17 3.55
C MET A 63 -6.01 11.36 4.31
N SER A 64 -4.91 11.71 3.64
CA SER A 64 -3.59 11.84 4.29
C SER A 64 -3.55 12.85 5.46
N PRO A 65 -4.14 14.05 5.38
CA PRO A 65 -4.20 14.95 6.53
C PRO A 65 -5.03 14.37 7.70
N ILE A 66 -6.15 13.70 7.38
CA ILE A 66 -7.01 13.04 8.36
C ILE A 66 -6.26 11.89 9.03
N ALA A 67 -5.54 11.11 8.23
CA ALA A 67 -4.71 10.00 8.70
C ALA A 67 -3.61 10.45 9.68
N GLY A 68 -2.99 11.61 9.43
CA GLY A 68 -2.05 12.23 10.36
C GLY A 68 -2.72 12.54 11.70
N MET A 69 -3.87 13.23 11.70
CA MET A 69 -4.60 13.55 12.93
C MET A 69 -5.06 12.30 13.71
N VAL A 70 -5.49 11.26 12.99
CA VAL A 70 -5.89 9.98 13.61
C VAL A 70 -4.65 9.27 14.19
N GLY A 71 -3.54 9.29 13.47
CA GLY A 71 -2.25 8.70 13.89
C GLY A 71 -1.71 9.31 15.17
N ASP A 72 -1.94 10.61 15.41
CA ASP A 72 -1.52 11.30 16.63
C ASP A 72 -2.36 10.91 17.85
N ARG A 73 -3.61 10.47 17.66
CA ARG A 73 -4.56 10.14 18.73
C ARG A 73 -4.70 8.65 19.03
N MET A 74 -4.37 7.81 18.07
CA MET A 74 -4.54 6.36 18.18
C MET A 74 -3.21 5.63 18.36
N ASN A 75 -3.28 4.41 18.88
CA ASN A 75 -2.11 3.55 18.98
C ASN A 75 -1.67 3.13 17.56
N ARG A 76 -0.47 3.55 17.17
CA ARG A 76 0.14 3.33 15.84
C ARG A 76 0.16 1.86 15.40
N LYS A 77 0.39 0.94 16.34
CA LYS A 77 0.36 -0.49 16.09
C LYS A 77 -1.01 -0.96 15.58
N TRP A 78 -2.09 -0.52 16.23
CA TRP A 78 -3.43 -0.91 15.83
C TRP A 78 -3.88 -0.25 14.53
N LEU A 79 -3.41 0.98 14.26
CA LEU A 79 -3.63 1.63 12.96
C LEU A 79 -2.97 0.84 11.83
N ILE A 80 -1.72 0.43 12.00
CA ILE A 80 -1.00 -0.38 11.02
C ILE A 80 -1.72 -1.72 10.80
N VAL A 81 -2.04 -2.45 11.87
CA VAL A 81 -2.70 -3.76 11.76
C VAL A 81 -4.08 -3.63 11.11
N GLY A 82 -4.88 -2.64 11.52
CA GLY A 82 -6.19 -2.39 10.92
C GLY A 82 -6.12 -2.00 9.45
N SER A 83 -5.19 -1.10 9.09
CA SER A 83 -4.92 -0.71 7.71
C SER A 83 -4.52 -1.91 6.84
N LEU A 84 -3.63 -2.77 7.32
CA LEU A 84 -3.20 -3.98 6.63
C LEU A 84 -4.33 -4.99 6.45
N PHE A 85 -5.18 -5.15 7.47
CA PHE A 85 -6.33 -6.04 7.38
C PHE A 85 -7.31 -5.56 6.29
N VAL A 86 -7.67 -4.28 6.31
CA VAL A 86 -8.56 -3.70 5.29
C VAL A 86 -7.94 -3.79 3.91
N TRP A 87 -6.66 -3.43 3.77
CA TRP A 87 -5.94 -3.53 2.50
C TRP A 87 -5.94 -4.97 1.96
N SER A 88 -5.60 -5.97 2.77
CA SER A 88 -5.59 -7.39 2.36
C SER A 88 -6.97 -7.86 1.93
N ALA A 89 -8.03 -7.48 2.67
CA ALA A 89 -9.39 -7.82 2.31
C ALA A 89 -9.81 -7.19 0.99
N VAL A 90 -9.47 -5.91 0.78
CA VAL A 90 -9.78 -5.17 -0.45
C VAL A 90 -9.03 -5.76 -1.65
N THR A 91 -7.74 -6.08 -1.49
CA THR A 91 -6.94 -6.72 -2.56
C THR A 91 -7.54 -8.08 -2.95
N TYR A 92 -7.94 -8.90 -1.95
CA TYR A 92 -8.62 -10.15 -2.22
C TYR A 92 -9.93 -9.97 -2.99
N LEU A 93 -10.77 -9.02 -2.56
CA LEU A 93 -12.04 -8.71 -3.23
C LEU A 93 -11.83 -8.16 -4.65
N MET A 94 -10.77 -7.38 -4.88
CA MET A 94 -10.43 -6.93 -6.23
C MET A 94 -10.06 -8.08 -7.16
N GLY A 95 -9.44 -9.16 -6.63
CA GLY A 95 -9.11 -10.35 -7.42
C GLY A 95 -10.31 -11.18 -7.87
N ILE A 96 -11.50 -10.95 -7.30
CA ILE A 96 -12.76 -11.64 -7.64
C ILE A 96 -13.84 -10.68 -8.15
N ALA A 97 -13.49 -9.42 -8.41
CA ALA A 97 -14.41 -8.41 -8.92
C ALA A 97 -14.57 -8.55 -10.44
N ASP A 98 -15.82 -8.60 -10.89
CA ASP A 98 -16.17 -8.82 -12.31
C ASP A 98 -16.61 -7.54 -13.02
N THR A 99 -16.82 -6.44 -12.29
CA THR A 99 -17.32 -5.19 -12.84
C THR A 99 -16.39 -4.00 -12.58
N TYR A 100 -16.39 -3.04 -13.51
CA TYR A 100 -15.66 -1.79 -13.36
C TYR A 100 -16.02 -1.05 -12.06
N ASN A 101 -17.31 -0.99 -11.72
CA ASN A 101 -17.78 -0.25 -10.54
C ASN A 101 -17.28 -0.89 -9.24
N GLU A 102 -17.23 -2.22 -9.17
CA GLU A 102 -16.67 -2.93 -8.00
C GLU A 102 -15.19 -2.61 -7.84
N VAL A 103 -14.39 -2.77 -8.90
CA VAL A 103 -12.96 -2.45 -8.87
C VAL A 103 -12.72 -0.98 -8.52
N PHE A 104 -13.53 -0.06 -9.06
CA PHE A 104 -13.44 1.37 -8.78
C PHE A 104 -13.71 1.68 -7.30
N PHE A 105 -14.77 1.10 -6.72
CA PHE A 105 -15.12 1.28 -5.31
C PHE A 105 -14.05 0.68 -4.39
N LEU A 106 -13.60 -0.54 -4.68
CA LEU A 106 -12.53 -1.21 -3.92
C LEU A 106 -11.22 -0.42 -3.98
N ARG A 107 -10.91 0.17 -5.15
CA ARG A 107 -9.73 1.04 -5.30
C ARG A 107 -9.84 2.33 -4.48
N ALA A 108 -11.02 2.91 -4.37
CA ALA A 108 -11.27 4.05 -3.49
C ALA A 108 -11.07 3.66 -2.01
N LEU A 109 -11.59 2.52 -1.58
CA LEU A 109 -11.46 2.00 -0.22
C LEU A 109 -10.00 1.67 0.12
N MET A 110 -9.23 1.15 -0.84
CA MET A 110 -7.79 0.93 -0.71
C MET A 110 -7.05 2.24 -0.42
N GLY A 111 -7.40 3.34 -1.11
CA GLY A 111 -6.81 4.66 -0.86
C GLY A 111 -7.00 5.14 0.59
N ILE A 112 -8.15 4.87 1.20
CA ILE A 112 -8.42 5.20 2.61
C ILE A 112 -7.49 4.39 3.53
N SER A 113 -7.43 3.07 3.34
CA SER A 113 -6.66 2.19 4.21
C SER A 113 -5.16 2.47 4.13
N GLU A 114 -4.63 2.73 2.94
CA GLU A 114 -3.21 3.00 2.74
C GLU A 114 -2.78 4.38 3.25
N ALA A 115 -3.67 5.37 3.24
CA ALA A 115 -3.37 6.68 3.80
C ALA A 115 -3.04 6.62 5.30
N LEU A 116 -3.59 5.66 6.04
CA LEU A 116 -3.32 5.45 7.46
C LEU A 116 -1.97 4.76 7.72
N TYR A 117 -1.49 3.93 6.78
CA TYR A 117 -0.31 3.11 6.98
C TYR A 117 0.99 3.92 7.00
N ILE A 118 1.23 4.76 5.99
CA ILE A 118 2.54 5.43 5.82
C ILE A 118 2.91 6.33 7.02
N PRO A 119 2.03 7.26 7.47
CA PRO A 119 2.36 8.08 8.64
C PRO A 119 2.56 7.25 9.91
N ALA A 120 1.70 6.25 10.14
CA ALA A 120 1.79 5.39 11.31
C ALA A 120 3.07 4.53 11.31
N GLY A 121 3.46 3.99 10.15
CA GLY A 121 4.68 3.19 9.98
C GLY A 121 5.94 4.00 10.23
N LEU A 122 6.07 5.18 9.61
CA LEU A 122 7.22 6.07 9.81
C LEU A 122 7.32 6.57 11.25
N SER A 123 6.19 6.92 11.86
CA SER A 123 6.13 7.31 13.27
C SER A 123 6.54 6.17 14.20
N LEU A 124 6.10 4.94 13.91
CA LEU A 124 6.48 3.76 14.68
C LEU A 124 7.99 3.49 14.60
N ILE A 125 8.59 3.61 13.41
CA ILE A 125 10.05 3.51 13.24
C ILE A 125 10.76 4.58 14.07
N ALA A 126 10.28 5.83 14.03
CA ALA A 126 10.86 6.94 14.76
C ALA A 126 10.81 6.74 16.29
N ASP A 127 9.73 6.12 16.82
CA ASP A 127 9.59 5.83 18.24
C ASP A 127 10.57 4.77 18.77
N TYR A 128 10.94 3.84 17.91
CA TYR A 128 11.86 2.75 18.29
C TYR A 128 13.33 3.06 18.04
N HIS A 129 13.65 4.14 17.32
CA HIS A 129 15.02 4.49 16.95
C HIS A 129 15.44 5.84 17.52
N SER A 130 16.67 5.90 18.04
CA SER A 130 17.30 7.17 18.45
C SER A 130 17.65 8.02 17.22
N ASP A 131 17.95 9.31 17.44
CA ASP A 131 18.32 10.24 16.37
C ASP A 131 19.47 9.73 15.49
N LYS A 132 20.42 8.96 16.09
CA LYS A 132 21.57 8.39 15.38
C LYS A 132 21.21 7.28 14.39
N SER A 133 20.13 6.54 14.63
CA SER A 133 19.74 5.37 13.81
C SER A 133 18.43 5.57 13.05
N ARG A 134 17.65 6.61 13.36
CA ARG A 134 16.34 6.88 12.77
C ARG A 134 16.39 7.04 11.26
N SER A 135 17.30 7.85 10.75
CA SER A 135 17.45 8.09 9.31
C SER A 135 17.83 6.83 8.56
N LEU A 136 18.71 5.99 9.12
CA LEU A 136 19.06 4.71 8.53
C LEU A 136 17.86 3.75 8.50
N ALA A 137 17.12 3.66 9.60
CA ALA A 137 15.94 2.81 9.72
C ALA A 137 14.83 3.20 8.70
N ILE A 138 14.58 4.50 8.56
CA ILE A 138 13.66 5.02 7.55
C ILE A 138 14.17 4.74 6.14
N GLY A 139 15.47 4.95 5.88
CA GLY A 139 16.10 4.65 4.59
C GLY A 139 15.95 3.18 4.21
N ILE A 140 16.18 2.25 5.13
CA ILE A 140 15.95 0.81 4.90
C ILE A 140 14.46 0.55 4.57
N HIS A 141 13.53 1.11 5.34
CA HIS A 141 12.10 0.96 5.05
C HIS A 141 11.75 1.46 3.64
N MET A 142 12.31 2.60 3.21
CA MET A 142 12.09 3.15 1.86
C MET A 142 12.62 2.24 0.75
N THR A 143 13.69 1.46 0.98
CA THR A 143 14.13 0.47 -0.03
C THR A 143 13.08 -0.59 -0.29
N GLY A 144 12.27 -0.95 0.70
CA GLY A 144 11.12 -1.86 0.53
C GLY A 144 10.10 -1.33 -0.47
N LEU A 145 9.77 -0.03 -0.39
CA LEU A 145 8.90 0.65 -1.34
C LEU A 145 9.41 0.48 -2.79
N TYR A 146 10.65 0.89 -3.02
CA TYR A 146 11.23 0.88 -4.37
C TYR A 146 11.42 -0.54 -4.91
N THR A 147 11.78 -1.49 -4.04
CA THR A 147 11.84 -2.90 -4.42
C THR A 147 10.46 -3.43 -4.81
N GLY A 148 9.42 -3.09 -4.05
CA GLY A 148 8.03 -3.43 -4.38
C GLY A 148 7.59 -2.86 -5.72
N GLN A 149 7.89 -1.58 -6.01
CA GLN A 149 7.60 -0.97 -7.30
C GLN A 149 8.32 -1.69 -8.45
N ALA A 150 9.60 -2.00 -8.28
CA ALA A 150 10.38 -2.70 -9.30
C ALA A 150 9.80 -4.10 -9.59
N LEU A 151 9.48 -4.86 -8.55
CA LEU A 151 8.88 -6.19 -8.70
C LEU A 151 7.46 -6.13 -9.29
N GLY A 152 6.65 -5.17 -8.88
CA GLY A 152 5.30 -4.96 -9.42
C GLY A 152 5.28 -4.56 -10.89
N GLY A 153 6.39 -4.04 -11.42
CA GLY A 153 6.57 -3.77 -12.85
C GLY A 153 6.46 -5.03 -13.73
N PHE A 154 6.69 -6.21 -13.16
CA PHE A 154 6.55 -7.49 -13.87
C PHE A 154 5.10 -8.02 -13.89
N GLY A 155 4.14 -7.29 -13.35
CA GLY A 155 2.72 -7.71 -13.26
C GLY A 155 2.14 -8.14 -14.61
N ALA A 156 2.37 -7.36 -15.68
CA ALA A 156 1.94 -7.70 -17.04
C ALA A 156 2.53 -9.02 -17.54
N THR A 157 3.82 -9.29 -17.24
CA THR A 157 4.50 -10.53 -17.65
C THR A 157 3.88 -11.74 -16.93
N ILE A 158 3.55 -11.60 -15.65
CA ILE A 158 2.91 -12.65 -14.86
C ILE A 158 1.49 -12.91 -15.38
N ALA A 159 0.70 -11.85 -15.58
CA ALA A 159 -0.67 -11.95 -16.07
C ALA A 159 -0.77 -12.54 -17.49
N GLY A 160 0.23 -12.29 -18.35
CA GLY A 160 0.27 -12.84 -19.70
C GLY A 160 0.76 -14.30 -19.79
N ALA A 161 1.22 -14.87 -18.66
CA ALA A 161 1.69 -16.25 -18.58
C ALA A 161 0.59 -17.25 -18.18
N TYR A 162 -0.57 -16.76 -17.75
CA TYR A 162 -1.76 -17.52 -17.33
C TYR A 162 -2.98 -17.11 -18.15
#